data_e3d78670300d0f0ea3031d43b18d7393
#
_entry.id   e3d78670300d0f0ea3031d43b18d7393
#
_cell.length_a   1.000
_cell.length_b   1.000
_cell.length_c   1.000
_cell.angle_alpha   90.00
_cell.angle_beta   90.00
_cell.angle_gamma   90.00
#
_symmetry.space_group_name_H-M   'P 1'
#
loop_
_entity.id
_entity.type
_entity.pdbx_description
1 polymer ?
#
loop_
_entity_poly.entity_id
_entity_poly.type
_entity_poly.pdbx_seq_one_letter_code
_entity_poly.pdbx_strand_id
1 'polypeptide(L)'
;MTTEIIIVFCVIIVTAIFFVWGKVRSDIIALCSLIVLMLFGYFAPEGSNILSVEEGLSGFSNNIVVMMVCLFIVGGAIFQTGLAKKISMQLLALAGESQLRLFLLVMLVTGVIGAFVSNTGTVALMLPIIISLANAANSDPKRFLMPLAFASSMGGMLTIIGTPPNLIISDTLEANGYEPLKFFSFLPVGLITLAVGIIFLWPMSKTLLSKDKGGKNKKKKEKTLTQLANEYKISNNLYRAKISANSPFAGKKLRDLNITKTYNVSVVEVKRYSSKKGFPLSSKSSNLREVVGAETALYENDTIYVLGDFENIYQMSEENNLNMIDLHQYDGEKVPVRQDMNFQKIGISELVVLSSSKLVNKPVSESGFRNLYNVNILGIKRQDKYIIQNVKDEKMHSGDVLLIQGEWDNLAKLENDDSEWVLVGKSLENAAKVPLDHKAPVAATIMILMVLCMVFNLLPMVTTVMIASILMILTGCFRNVEAAYKSINWESIFLFAGMIPLSKAMENTGASIYISEQIVNVVGSGAPILVLAVVYLATSSLTIFISNTATAILFAPIAMQAALTLQVSPYPFLFAVAVAASMCYASPFSTPPNALVMSAGEYKFMDYVKVGLPLQILFAIIMILVLPLLFPF
;
A
#
# COMPACT_ATOMS: atom_id res chain seq x y z
N MET A 1 -24.52 -19.80 34.94
CA MET A 1 -23.51 -20.07 33.87
C MET A 1 -23.49 -21.57 33.62
N THR A 2 -23.75 -21.99 32.42
CA THR A 2 -23.56 -23.38 31.99
C THR A 2 -22.08 -23.69 31.79
N THR A 3 -21.69 -24.97 31.80
CA THR A 3 -20.32 -25.38 31.53
C THR A 3 -19.83 -24.91 30.13
N GLU A 4 -20.73 -24.90 29.16
CA GLU A 4 -20.47 -24.45 27.79
C GLU A 4 -20.13 -22.96 27.73
N ILE A 5 -20.86 -22.12 28.45
CA ILE A 5 -20.54 -20.67 28.56
C ILE A 5 -19.16 -20.47 29.16
N ILE A 6 -18.79 -21.25 30.20
CA ILE A 6 -17.47 -21.15 30.83
C ILE A 6 -16.35 -21.52 29.83
N ILE A 7 -16.53 -22.61 29.06
CA ILE A 7 -15.57 -23.04 28.05
C ILE A 7 -15.37 -21.94 27.00
N VAL A 8 -16.45 -21.40 26.45
CA VAL A 8 -16.37 -20.33 25.44
C VAL A 8 -15.68 -19.08 26.01
N PHE A 9 -15.99 -18.68 27.23
CA PHE A 9 -15.31 -17.56 27.89
C PHE A 9 -13.81 -17.82 28.11
N CYS A 10 -13.43 -19.02 28.55
CA CYS A 10 -12.03 -19.37 28.67
C CYS A 10 -11.30 -19.27 27.32
N VAL A 11 -11.91 -19.78 26.26
CA VAL A 11 -11.31 -19.68 24.90
C VAL A 11 -11.19 -18.23 24.47
N ILE A 12 -12.23 -17.40 24.67
CA ILE A 12 -12.20 -15.98 24.31
C ILE A 12 -11.11 -15.23 25.10
N ILE A 13 -11.04 -15.44 26.42
CA ILE A 13 -10.04 -14.79 27.26
C ILE A 13 -8.62 -15.20 26.88
N VAL A 14 -8.39 -16.49 26.65
CA VAL A 14 -7.08 -17.00 26.19
C VAL A 14 -6.75 -16.43 24.82
N THR A 15 -7.69 -16.42 23.89
CA THR A 15 -7.51 -15.81 22.56
C THR A 15 -7.15 -14.33 22.67
N ALA A 16 -7.86 -13.57 23.51
CA ALA A 16 -7.58 -12.15 23.76
C ALA A 16 -6.18 -11.93 24.37
N ILE A 17 -5.78 -12.77 25.35
CA ILE A 17 -4.44 -12.72 25.96
C ILE A 17 -3.37 -12.95 24.90
N PHE A 18 -3.52 -13.95 24.02
CA PHE A 18 -2.56 -14.20 22.95
C PHE A 18 -2.49 -13.06 21.92
N PHE A 19 -3.61 -12.46 21.57
CA PHE A 19 -3.63 -11.26 20.71
C PHE A 19 -2.87 -10.10 21.36
N VAL A 20 -3.08 -9.83 22.65
CA VAL A 20 -2.37 -8.78 23.40
C VAL A 20 -0.87 -9.09 23.52
N TRP A 21 -0.52 -10.36 23.68
CA TRP A 21 0.89 -10.78 23.76
C TRP A 21 1.67 -10.53 22.46
N GLY A 22 1.00 -10.58 21.30
CA GLY A 22 1.53 -10.12 20.02
C GLY A 22 2.73 -10.89 19.44
N LYS A 23 3.15 -12.01 20.07
CA LYS A 23 4.28 -12.83 19.59
C LYS A 23 3.88 -13.87 18.54
N VAL A 24 2.61 -14.21 18.48
CA VAL A 24 2.05 -15.16 17.53
C VAL A 24 1.19 -14.38 16.54
N ARG A 25 1.19 -14.77 15.27
CA ARG A 25 0.37 -14.12 14.24
C ARG A 25 -1.11 -14.30 14.56
N SER A 26 -1.89 -13.27 14.26
CA SER A 26 -3.32 -13.21 14.58
C SER A 26 -4.16 -14.29 13.87
N ASP A 27 -3.83 -14.65 12.65
CA ASP A 27 -4.47 -15.74 11.90
C ASP A 27 -4.29 -17.11 12.57
N ILE A 28 -3.08 -17.39 13.07
CA ILE A 28 -2.79 -18.65 13.78
C ILE A 28 -3.56 -18.72 15.09
N ILE A 29 -3.62 -17.62 15.86
CA ILE A 29 -4.39 -17.57 17.10
C ILE A 29 -5.86 -17.87 16.84
N ALA A 30 -6.46 -17.26 15.80
CA ALA A 30 -7.84 -17.48 15.41
C ALA A 30 -8.13 -18.94 15.02
N LEU A 31 -7.24 -19.54 14.21
CA LEU A 31 -7.34 -20.93 13.80
C LEU A 31 -7.18 -21.90 15.00
N CYS A 32 -6.25 -21.64 15.91
CA CYS A 32 -6.11 -22.42 17.14
C CYS A 32 -7.38 -22.36 18.00
N SER A 33 -7.95 -21.15 18.17
CA SER A 33 -9.18 -20.96 18.93
C SER A 33 -10.35 -21.73 18.29
N LEU A 34 -10.47 -21.69 16.96
CA LEU A 34 -11.43 -22.45 16.19
C LEU A 34 -11.29 -23.96 16.43
N ILE A 35 -10.06 -24.49 16.29
CA ILE A 35 -9.78 -25.91 16.49
C ILE A 35 -10.14 -26.33 17.92
N VAL A 36 -9.78 -25.53 18.91
CA VAL A 36 -10.11 -25.82 20.32
C VAL A 36 -11.63 -25.88 20.52
N LEU A 37 -12.39 -24.93 19.97
CA LEU A 37 -13.86 -24.96 20.07
C LEU A 37 -14.48 -26.16 19.35
N MET A 38 -13.98 -26.51 18.17
CA MET A 38 -14.45 -27.71 17.45
C MET A 38 -14.16 -29.01 18.22
N LEU A 39 -12.98 -29.09 18.87
CA LEU A 39 -12.64 -30.24 19.72
C LEU A 39 -13.56 -30.33 20.93
N PHE A 40 -13.82 -29.21 21.62
CA PHE A 40 -14.79 -29.20 22.70
C PHE A 40 -16.19 -29.57 22.25
N GLY A 41 -16.64 -29.08 21.07
CA GLY A 41 -17.92 -29.47 20.49
C GLY A 41 -18.00 -30.96 20.14
N TYR A 42 -16.91 -31.54 19.63
CA TYR A 42 -16.85 -32.97 19.27
C TYR A 42 -16.84 -33.93 20.47
N PHE A 43 -16.09 -33.56 21.55
CA PHE A 43 -16.00 -34.37 22.76
C PHE A 43 -17.07 -34.07 23.82
N ALA A 44 -17.92 -33.11 23.57
CA ALA A 44 -18.98 -32.75 24.50
C ALA A 44 -20.10 -33.82 24.52
N PRO A 45 -20.87 -33.95 25.62
CA PRO A 45 -22.00 -34.85 25.70
C PRO A 45 -23.04 -34.57 24.62
N GLU A 46 -23.80 -35.61 24.21
CA GLU A 46 -24.93 -35.47 23.28
C GLU A 46 -25.88 -34.39 23.77
N GLY A 47 -26.15 -33.37 22.93
CA GLY A 47 -26.96 -32.21 23.23
C GLY A 47 -26.20 -30.93 23.59
N SER A 48 -24.88 -30.92 23.58
CA SER A 48 -24.11 -29.68 23.73
C SER A 48 -24.13 -28.84 22.46
N ASN A 49 -24.31 -27.53 22.63
CA ASN A 49 -24.46 -26.56 21.53
C ASN A 49 -23.20 -25.68 21.36
N ILE A 50 -21.99 -26.19 21.61
CA ILE A 50 -20.78 -25.33 21.53
C ILE A 50 -20.51 -24.96 20.07
N LEU A 51 -20.11 -25.92 19.24
CA LEU A 51 -19.82 -25.70 17.81
C LEU A 51 -19.68 -27.04 17.10
N SER A 52 -20.46 -27.27 16.05
CA SER A 52 -20.28 -28.43 15.16
C SER A 52 -19.13 -28.20 14.20
N VAL A 53 -18.61 -29.28 13.58
CA VAL A 53 -17.54 -29.18 12.57
C VAL A 53 -17.99 -28.37 11.36
N GLU A 54 -19.26 -28.52 10.94
CA GLU A 54 -19.83 -27.77 9.82
C GLU A 54 -19.91 -26.27 10.14
N GLU A 55 -20.40 -25.91 11.34
CA GLU A 55 -20.42 -24.53 11.79
C GLU A 55 -19.01 -23.95 11.94
N GLY A 56 -18.03 -24.74 12.42
CA GLY A 56 -16.64 -24.34 12.51
C GLY A 56 -16.03 -24.01 11.15
N LEU A 57 -16.39 -24.76 10.11
CA LEU A 57 -15.91 -24.52 8.76
C LEU A 57 -16.73 -23.48 7.99
N SER A 58 -17.92 -23.12 8.46
CA SER A 58 -18.80 -22.14 7.82
C SER A 58 -18.16 -20.76 7.66
N GLY A 59 -17.20 -20.41 8.54
CA GLY A 59 -16.44 -19.18 8.43
C GLY A 59 -15.67 -19.06 7.11
N PHE A 60 -15.18 -20.16 6.54
CA PHE A 60 -14.44 -20.16 5.27
C PHE A 60 -15.35 -20.00 4.05
N SER A 61 -16.63 -20.33 4.15
CA SER A 61 -17.65 -20.16 3.11
C SER A 61 -18.52 -18.91 3.31
N ASN A 62 -18.22 -18.09 4.33
CA ASN A 62 -18.99 -16.89 4.62
C ASN A 62 -18.83 -15.84 3.50
N ASN A 63 -19.94 -15.21 3.13
CA ASN A 63 -20.03 -14.19 2.08
C ASN A 63 -19.03 -13.05 2.28
N ILE A 64 -18.77 -12.64 3.53
CA ILE A 64 -17.82 -11.57 3.84
C ILE A 64 -16.41 -11.99 3.47
N VAL A 65 -16.00 -13.20 3.81
CA VAL A 65 -14.64 -13.72 3.53
C VAL A 65 -14.40 -13.74 2.02
N VAL A 66 -15.35 -14.26 1.24
CA VAL A 66 -15.30 -14.25 -0.23
C VAL A 66 -15.23 -12.81 -0.76
N MET A 67 -16.08 -11.93 -0.24
CA MET A 67 -16.11 -10.52 -0.66
C MET A 67 -14.79 -9.81 -0.34
N MET A 68 -14.18 -10.06 0.83
CA MET A 68 -12.90 -9.48 1.20
C MET A 68 -11.76 -9.91 0.29
N VAL A 69 -11.69 -11.21 -0.07
CA VAL A 69 -10.71 -11.70 -1.05
C VAL A 69 -10.82 -10.90 -2.34
N CYS A 70 -12.03 -10.74 -2.86
CA CYS A 70 -12.28 -10.01 -4.09
C CYS A 70 -11.99 -8.50 -3.96
N LEU A 71 -12.30 -7.88 -2.82
CA LEU A 71 -11.97 -6.48 -2.54
C LEU A 71 -10.46 -6.23 -2.46
N PHE A 72 -9.68 -7.16 -1.90
CA PHE A 72 -8.22 -7.07 -1.93
C PHE A 72 -7.68 -7.10 -3.37
N ILE A 73 -8.27 -7.92 -4.24
CA ILE A 73 -7.90 -7.94 -5.66
C ILE A 73 -8.27 -6.61 -6.33
N VAL A 74 -9.49 -6.10 -6.15
CA VAL A 74 -9.89 -4.81 -6.71
C VAL A 74 -8.98 -3.68 -6.22
N GLY A 75 -8.71 -3.61 -4.91
CA GLY A 75 -7.78 -2.65 -4.32
C GLY A 75 -6.36 -2.79 -4.89
N GLY A 76 -5.86 -4.02 -5.02
CA GLY A 76 -4.57 -4.32 -5.64
C GLY A 76 -4.46 -3.83 -7.08
N ALA A 77 -5.54 -3.98 -7.89
CA ALA A 77 -5.59 -3.49 -9.26
C ALA A 77 -5.52 -1.95 -9.33
N ILE A 78 -6.20 -1.25 -8.42
CA ILE A 78 -6.15 0.22 -8.31
C ILE A 78 -4.72 0.69 -8.03
N PHE A 79 -3.95 -0.07 -7.20
CA PHE A 79 -2.53 0.23 -6.96
C PHE A 79 -1.65 -0.09 -8.15
N GLN A 80 -1.77 -1.29 -8.75
CA GLN A 80 -0.93 -1.71 -9.87
C GLN A 80 -1.13 -0.86 -11.13
N THR A 81 -2.35 -0.38 -11.37
CA THR A 81 -2.63 0.54 -12.48
C THR A 81 -2.23 1.99 -12.20
N GLY A 82 -1.77 2.30 -10.98
CA GLY A 82 -1.41 3.67 -10.60
C GLY A 82 -2.58 4.66 -10.54
N LEU A 83 -3.82 4.17 -10.61
CA LEU A 83 -5.03 5.01 -10.61
C LEU A 83 -5.08 5.91 -9.37
N ALA A 84 -4.92 5.32 -8.17
CA ALA A 84 -4.92 6.07 -6.92
C ALA A 84 -3.79 7.11 -6.87
N LYS A 85 -2.59 6.78 -7.36
CA LYS A 85 -1.45 7.70 -7.45
C LYS A 85 -1.76 8.88 -8.37
N LYS A 86 -2.35 8.63 -9.54
CA LYS A 86 -2.69 9.66 -10.52
C LYS A 86 -3.72 10.64 -9.98
N ILE A 87 -4.80 10.12 -9.34
CA ILE A 87 -5.83 10.92 -8.69
C ILE A 87 -5.21 11.77 -7.58
N SER A 88 -4.42 11.15 -6.69
CA SER A 88 -3.76 11.84 -5.57
C SER A 88 -2.87 12.98 -6.05
N MET A 89 -2.01 12.75 -7.04
CA MET A 89 -1.08 13.76 -7.54
C MET A 89 -1.81 14.94 -8.17
N GLN A 90 -2.88 14.71 -8.92
CA GLN A 90 -3.66 15.78 -9.53
C GLN A 90 -4.37 16.64 -8.49
N LEU A 91 -4.99 16.01 -7.48
CA LEU A 91 -5.71 16.72 -6.43
C LEU A 91 -4.75 17.47 -5.49
N LEU A 92 -3.64 16.85 -5.11
CA LEU A 92 -2.67 17.48 -4.22
C LEU A 92 -1.88 18.62 -4.88
N ALA A 93 -1.73 18.60 -6.21
CA ALA A 93 -1.15 19.71 -6.96
C ALA A 93 -1.95 21.02 -6.81
N LEU A 94 -3.24 20.95 -6.45
CA LEU A 94 -4.08 22.11 -6.16
C LEU A 94 -3.72 22.81 -4.83
N ALA A 95 -2.90 22.17 -3.98
CA ALA A 95 -2.51 22.74 -2.68
C ALA A 95 -1.66 24.01 -2.82
N GLY A 96 -0.85 24.11 -3.88
CA GLY A 96 0.14 25.16 -4.02
C GLY A 96 1.10 25.21 -2.81
N GLU A 97 1.48 26.41 -2.39
CA GLU A 97 2.39 26.63 -1.25
C GLU A 97 1.67 26.72 0.12
N SER A 98 0.34 26.62 0.14
CA SER A 98 -0.43 26.80 1.37
C SER A 98 -0.46 25.53 2.23
N GLN A 99 0.11 25.61 3.43
CA GLN A 99 0.13 24.49 4.38
C GLN A 99 -1.27 24.03 4.82
N LEU A 100 -2.23 24.97 4.95
CA LEU A 100 -3.62 24.61 5.29
C LEU A 100 -4.29 23.86 4.15
N ARG A 101 -4.13 24.34 2.90
CA ARG A 101 -4.70 23.66 1.73
C ARG A 101 -4.09 22.28 1.56
N LEU A 102 -2.77 22.13 1.74
CA LEU A 102 -2.09 20.84 1.70
C LEU A 102 -2.65 19.89 2.76
N PHE A 103 -2.81 20.37 4.01
CA PHE A 103 -3.38 19.55 5.09
C PHE A 103 -4.81 19.11 4.78
N LEU A 104 -5.69 20.02 4.36
CA LEU A 104 -7.08 19.71 4.01
C LEU A 104 -7.15 18.71 2.86
N LEU A 105 -6.35 18.91 1.81
CA LEU A 105 -6.31 18.02 0.67
C LEU A 105 -5.74 16.63 1.05
N VAL A 106 -4.72 16.58 1.91
CA VAL A 106 -4.22 15.31 2.45
C VAL A 106 -5.33 14.54 3.15
N MET A 107 -6.05 15.19 4.07
CA MET A 107 -7.16 14.56 4.81
C MET A 107 -8.28 14.10 3.88
N LEU A 108 -8.75 14.96 2.99
CA LEU A 108 -9.88 14.68 2.08
C LEU A 108 -9.52 13.62 1.03
N VAL A 109 -8.37 13.76 0.35
CA VAL A 109 -7.95 12.81 -0.70
C VAL A 109 -7.68 11.43 -0.09
N THR A 110 -7.02 11.39 1.07
CA THR A 110 -6.78 10.14 1.77
C THR A 110 -8.08 9.50 2.24
N GLY A 111 -9.02 10.28 2.75
CA GLY A 111 -10.34 9.82 3.15
C GLY A 111 -11.12 9.22 1.97
N VAL A 112 -11.15 9.90 0.82
CA VAL A 112 -11.81 9.40 -0.39
C VAL A 112 -11.18 8.11 -0.90
N ILE A 113 -9.84 8.02 -0.94
CA ILE A 113 -9.16 6.80 -1.39
C ILE A 113 -9.39 5.67 -0.38
N GLY A 114 -9.30 5.94 0.92
CA GLY A 114 -9.54 4.98 2.01
C GLY A 114 -10.98 4.43 2.04
N ALA A 115 -11.94 5.13 1.43
CA ALA A 115 -13.30 4.64 1.27
C ALA A 115 -13.43 3.41 0.34
N PHE A 116 -12.49 3.23 -0.59
CA PHE A 116 -12.54 2.19 -1.62
C PHE A 116 -11.35 1.23 -1.59
N VAL A 117 -10.29 1.61 -0.89
CA VAL A 117 -9.01 0.90 -0.87
C VAL A 117 -8.58 0.67 0.57
N SER A 118 -7.87 -0.42 0.84
CA SER A 118 -7.40 -0.71 2.20
C SER A 118 -6.61 0.45 2.80
N ASN A 119 -6.82 0.72 4.09
CA ASN A 119 -6.16 1.79 4.83
C ASN A 119 -4.64 1.72 4.72
N THR A 120 -4.07 0.52 4.85
CA THR A 120 -2.62 0.26 4.75
C THR A 120 -2.08 0.63 3.37
N GLY A 121 -2.77 0.19 2.33
CA GLY A 121 -2.39 0.51 0.96
C GLY A 121 -2.47 1.99 0.66
N THR A 122 -3.55 2.65 1.10
CA THR A 122 -3.73 4.10 0.94
C THR A 122 -2.57 4.87 1.56
N VAL A 123 -2.18 4.54 2.81
CA VAL A 123 -1.05 5.20 3.48
C VAL A 123 0.28 4.89 2.80
N ALA A 124 0.54 3.63 2.43
CA ALA A 124 1.78 3.24 1.76
C ALA A 124 1.99 4.00 0.43
N LEU A 125 0.90 4.23 -0.32
CA LEU A 125 0.93 5.00 -1.56
C LEU A 125 1.12 6.50 -1.34
N MET A 126 0.36 7.06 -0.39
CA MET A 126 0.33 8.51 -0.15
C MET A 126 1.58 9.03 0.56
N LEU A 127 2.22 8.19 1.38
CA LEU A 127 3.36 8.55 2.20
C LEU A 127 4.51 9.21 1.42
N PRO A 128 5.07 8.62 0.34
CA PRO A 128 6.14 9.25 -0.43
C PRO A 128 5.68 10.54 -1.15
N ILE A 129 4.42 10.60 -1.57
CA ILE A 129 3.84 11.77 -2.24
C ILE A 129 3.79 12.95 -1.26
N ILE A 130 3.29 12.69 -0.05
CA ILE A 130 3.15 13.72 0.99
C ILE A 130 4.50 14.20 1.49
N ILE A 131 5.49 13.33 1.67
CA ILE A 131 6.86 13.73 2.01
C ILE A 131 7.42 14.67 0.94
N SER A 132 7.25 14.33 -0.34
CA SER A 132 7.72 15.17 -1.44
C SER A 132 7.04 16.54 -1.47
N LEU A 133 5.72 16.59 -1.30
CA LEU A 133 4.95 17.84 -1.32
C LEU A 133 5.20 18.71 -0.08
N ALA A 134 5.34 18.11 1.09
CA ALA A 134 5.68 18.84 2.31
C ALA A 134 7.06 19.51 2.19
N ASN A 135 8.04 18.80 1.62
CA ASN A 135 9.36 19.35 1.35
C ASN A 135 9.31 20.49 0.32
N ALA A 136 8.51 20.35 -0.75
CA ALA A 136 8.31 21.39 -1.75
C ALA A 136 7.61 22.63 -1.17
N ALA A 137 6.72 22.47 -0.18
CA ALA A 137 6.05 23.53 0.55
C ALA A 137 6.88 24.07 1.73
N ASN A 138 8.18 23.71 1.85
CA ASN A 138 9.06 24.06 2.97
C ASN A 138 8.45 23.75 4.36
N SER A 139 7.67 22.67 4.45
CA SER A 139 7.03 22.20 5.67
C SER A 139 7.63 20.89 6.14
N ASP A 140 7.63 20.66 7.48
CA ASP A 140 8.06 19.39 8.02
C ASP A 140 7.04 18.27 7.64
N PRO A 141 7.45 17.18 6.95
CA PRO A 141 6.58 16.06 6.63
C PRO A 141 5.86 15.44 7.84
N LYS A 142 6.48 15.45 9.02
CA LYS A 142 5.89 14.95 10.27
C LYS A 142 4.51 15.53 10.57
N ARG A 143 4.25 16.77 10.16
CA ARG A 143 2.96 17.43 10.39
C ARG A 143 1.80 16.80 9.63
N PHE A 144 2.08 16.07 8.57
CA PHE A 144 1.07 15.50 7.66
C PHE A 144 0.96 13.98 7.74
N LEU A 145 2.01 13.28 8.20
CA LEU A 145 2.06 11.81 8.14
C LEU A 145 1.14 11.14 9.16
N MET A 146 1.07 11.61 10.42
CA MET A 146 0.12 11.08 11.39
C MET A 146 -1.35 11.40 10.99
N PRO A 147 -1.69 12.64 10.58
CA PRO A 147 -3.00 12.94 9.99
C PRO A 147 -3.34 12.07 8.78
N LEU A 148 -2.37 11.74 7.91
CA LEU A 148 -2.57 10.81 6.80
C LEU A 148 -3.07 9.44 7.26
N ALA A 149 -2.40 8.83 8.26
CA ALA A 149 -2.80 7.51 8.77
C ALA A 149 -4.19 7.55 9.39
N PHE A 150 -4.50 8.61 10.15
CA PHE A 150 -5.79 8.77 10.78
C PHE A 150 -6.91 9.03 9.76
N ALA A 151 -6.65 9.86 8.74
CA ALA A 151 -7.58 10.12 7.65
C ALA A 151 -7.91 8.86 6.84
N SER A 152 -6.95 7.98 6.65
CA SER A 152 -7.17 6.68 6.00
C SER A 152 -8.20 5.84 6.76
N SER A 153 -8.10 5.77 8.09
CA SER A 153 -9.07 5.04 8.94
C SER A 153 -10.44 5.71 8.95
N MET A 154 -10.50 7.06 9.00
CA MET A 154 -11.75 7.81 8.90
C MET A 154 -12.41 7.62 7.53
N GLY A 155 -11.61 7.58 6.45
CA GLY A 155 -12.09 7.29 5.10
C GLY A 155 -12.74 5.92 4.97
N GLY A 156 -12.22 4.93 5.68
CA GLY A 156 -12.82 3.60 5.75
C GLY A 156 -14.25 3.59 6.32
N MET A 157 -14.66 4.64 7.03
CA MET A 157 -16.04 4.82 7.53
C MET A 157 -16.97 5.51 6.52
N LEU A 158 -16.55 5.81 5.29
CA LEU A 158 -17.44 6.44 4.30
C LEU A 158 -18.30 5.42 3.54
N THR A 159 -17.84 4.18 3.43
CA THR A 159 -18.54 3.11 2.69
C THR A 159 -18.54 1.82 3.49
N ILE A 160 -19.43 0.92 3.13
CA ILE A 160 -19.50 -0.42 3.77
C ILE A 160 -18.22 -1.25 3.51
N ILE A 161 -17.57 -1.07 2.37
CA ILE A 161 -16.38 -1.83 1.95
C ILE A 161 -15.05 -1.21 2.42
N GLY A 162 -15.06 -0.02 3.00
CA GLY A 162 -13.84 0.72 3.36
C GLY A 162 -13.04 0.08 4.49
N THR A 163 -13.69 -0.62 5.41
CA THR A 163 -13.05 -1.34 6.50
C THR A 163 -13.82 -2.58 6.91
N PRO A 164 -13.12 -3.67 7.30
CA PRO A 164 -13.76 -4.94 7.68
C PRO A 164 -14.84 -4.86 8.76
N PRO A 165 -14.70 -4.10 9.85
CA PRO A 165 -15.75 -3.96 10.84
C PRO A 165 -17.12 -3.57 10.28
N ASN A 166 -17.18 -2.78 9.22
CA ASN A 166 -18.43 -2.37 8.58
C ASN A 166 -19.18 -3.56 7.98
N LEU A 167 -18.45 -4.49 7.38
CA LEU A 167 -19.01 -5.71 6.80
C LEU A 167 -19.51 -6.66 7.89
N ILE A 168 -18.76 -6.78 8.99
CA ILE A 168 -19.12 -7.64 10.12
C ILE A 168 -20.47 -7.23 10.70
N ILE A 169 -20.67 -5.95 10.96
CA ILE A 169 -21.96 -5.51 11.55
C ILE A 169 -23.12 -5.66 10.56
N SER A 170 -22.88 -5.53 9.25
CA SER A 170 -23.91 -5.77 8.24
C SER A 170 -24.32 -7.25 8.19
N ASP A 171 -23.35 -8.17 8.27
CA ASP A 171 -23.60 -9.61 8.34
C ASP A 171 -24.33 -9.99 9.65
N THR A 172 -23.92 -9.38 10.77
CA THR A 172 -24.59 -9.60 12.06
C THR A 172 -26.07 -9.15 12.02
N LEU A 173 -26.37 -8.04 11.35
CA LEU A 173 -27.74 -7.58 11.12
C LEU A 173 -28.54 -8.60 10.29
N GLU A 174 -27.98 -9.00 9.14
CA GLU A 174 -28.62 -9.94 8.22
C GLU A 174 -28.84 -11.31 8.87
N ALA A 175 -27.86 -11.84 9.61
CA ALA A 175 -27.96 -13.11 10.33
C ALA A 175 -29.06 -13.11 11.42
N ASN A 176 -29.43 -11.93 11.97
CA ASN A 176 -30.49 -11.77 12.95
C ASN A 176 -31.82 -11.27 12.35
N GLY A 177 -31.96 -11.32 11.02
CA GLY A 177 -33.22 -11.01 10.32
C GLY A 177 -33.49 -9.51 10.13
N TYR A 178 -32.52 -8.64 10.33
CA TYR A 178 -32.61 -7.22 10.04
C TYR A 178 -32.17 -6.91 8.62
N GLU A 179 -32.57 -5.76 8.08
CA GLU A 179 -32.12 -5.32 6.75
C GLU A 179 -30.60 -5.09 6.73
N PRO A 180 -29.87 -5.67 5.74
CA PRO A 180 -28.45 -5.43 5.60
C PRO A 180 -28.16 -3.98 5.24
N LEU A 181 -26.96 -3.49 5.59
CA LEU A 181 -26.58 -2.12 5.35
C LEU A 181 -26.35 -1.86 3.86
N LYS A 182 -26.80 -0.71 3.39
CA LYS A 182 -26.57 -0.22 2.02
C LYS A 182 -25.13 0.29 1.89
N PHE A 183 -24.66 0.43 0.63
CA PHE A 183 -23.30 0.83 0.33
C PHE A 183 -22.83 2.11 1.05
N PHE A 184 -23.69 3.14 1.13
CA PHE A 184 -23.42 4.42 1.77
C PHE A 184 -24.06 4.58 3.16
N SER A 185 -24.49 3.51 3.82
CA SER A 185 -25.07 3.62 5.18
C SER A 185 -24.09 4.24 6.19
N PHE A 186 -22.80 4.06 5.99
CA PHE A 186 -21.75 4.65 6.82
C PHE A 186 -21.42 6.12 6.48
N LEU A 187 -21.87 6.64 5.33
CA LEU A 187 -21.49 7.97 4.85
C LEU A 187 -21.71 9.10 5.87
N PRO A 188 -22.86 9.19 6.58
CA PRO A 188 -23.05 10.24 7.58
C PRO A 188 -22.04 10.16 8.71
N VAL A 189 -21.76 8.95 9.22
CA VAL A 189 -20.79 8.70 10.28
C VAL A 189 -19.37 9.03 9.81
N GLY A 190 -19.01 8.60 8.60
CA GLY A 190 -17.70 8.87 7.99
C GLY A 190 -17.45 10.36 7.75
N LEU A 191 -18.45 11.11 7.31
CA LEU A 191 -18.33 12.57 7.12
C LEU A 191 -18.13 13.30 8.46
N ILE A 192 -18.87 12.91 9.50
CA ILE A 192 -18.72 13.49 10.84
C ILE A 192 -17.32 13.18 11.41
N THR A 193 -16.85 11.93 11.30
CA THR A 193 -15.52 11.55 11.77
C THR A 193 -14.42 12.31 11.02
N LEU A 194 -14.54 12.45 9.71
CA LEU A 194 -13.57 13.18 8.90
C LEU A 194 -13.56 14.68 9.24
N ALA A 195 -14.73 15.29 9.41
CA ALA A 195 -14.85 16.70 9.80
C ALA A 195 -14.25 16.98 11.18
N VAL A 196 -14.61 16.17 12.19
CA VAL A 196 -14.06 16.26 13.54
C VAL A 196 -12.54 16.03 13.52
N GLY A 197 -12.08 15.02 12.76
CA GLY A 197 -10.66 14.73 12.59
C GLY A 197 -9.89 15.91 12.00
N ILE A 198 -10.41 16.56 10.97
CA ILE A 198 -9.80 17.75 10.35
C ILE A 198 -9.70 18.90 11.36
N ILE A 199 -10.79 19.21 12.06
CA ILE A 199 -10.86 20.30 13.03
C ILE A 199 -9.88 20.07 14.19
N PHE A 200 -9.79 18.84 14.69
CA PHE A 200 -8.91 18.47 15.80
C PHE A 200 -7.44 18.40 15.39
N LEU A 201 -7.12 17.73 14.28
CA LEU A 201 -5.74 17.44 13.89
C LEU A 201 -5.01 18.65 13.33
N TRP A 202 -5.71 19.65 12.76
CA TRP A 202 -5.06 20.85 12.24
C TRP A 202 -4.25 21.60 13.30
N PRO A 203 -4.82 22.01 14.45
CA PRO A 203 -4.04 22.67 15.51
C PRO A 203 -2.97 21.73 16.10
N MET A 204 -3.28 20.45 16.29
CA MET A 204 -2.33 19.46 16.82
C MET A 204 -1.12 19.26 15.90
N SER A 205 -1.31 19.28 14.59
CA SER A 205 -0.22 19.17 13.61
C SER A 205 0.76 20.34 13.71
N LYS A 206 0.28 21.52 14.07
CA LYS A 206 1.13 22.71 14.24
C LYS A 206 1.88 22.74 15.56
N THR A 207 1.25 22.28 16.64
CA THR A 207 1.77 22.48 18.01
C THR A 207 2.61 21.31 18.50
N LEU A 208 2.15 20.07 18.31
CA LEU A 208 2.78 18.89 18.87
C LEU A 208 3.69 18.16 17.86
N LEU A 209 3.31 18.11 16.57
CA LEU A 209 4.05 17.36 15.57
C LEU A 209 5.22 18.15 14.92
N SER A 210 5.36 19.45 15.20
CA SER A 210 6.41 20.31 14.62
C SER A 210 7.61 20.58 15.54
N LYS A 211 7.65 20.04 16.75
CA LYS A 211 8.55 20.49 17.85
C LYS A 211 9.79 19.64 18.13
N ASP A 212 10.33 18.86 17.20
CA ASP A 212 11.64 18.22 17.44
C ASP A 212 12.71 18.70 16.42
N LYS A 213 13.20 19.93 16.63
CA LYS A 213 14.49 20.38 16.08
C LYS A 213 15.64 19.94 16.99
N GLY A 214 15.84 18.65 17.15
CA GLY A 214 16.92 18.19 18.04
C GLY A 214 17.22 16.72 17.94
N GLY A 215 18.04 16.34 16.98
CA GLY A 215 18.58 14.98 16.95
C GLY A 215 19.18 14.63 15.60
N LYS A 216 20.40 15.15 15.33
CA LYS A 216 21.25 14.63 14.26
C LYS A 216 21.71 13.20 14.60
N ASN A 217 20.86 12.21 14.41
CA ASN A 217 21.29 10.83 14.29
C ASN A 217 21.18 10.40 12.84
N LYS A 218 22.31 10.49 12.13
CA LYS A 218 22.51 9.88 10.82
C LYS A 218 22.44 8.34 10.95
N LYS A 219 21.21 7.75 10.98
CA LYS A 219 21.04 6.36 10.57
C LYS A 219 21.24 6.30 9.07
N LYS A 220 22.05 5.37 8.59
CA LYS A 220 22.29 5.10 7.16
C LYS A 220 20.92 4.95 6.47
N LYS A 221 20.47 6.01 5.78
CA LYS A 221 19.32 5.95 4.87
C LYS A 221 19.71 5.07 3.70
N GLU A 222 18.87 4.14 3.32
CA GLU A 222 18.97 3.49 2.00
C GLU A 222 19.09 4.59 0.94
N LYS A 223 20.07 4.46 0.07
CA LYS A 223 20.36 5.47 -0.95
C LYS A 223 19.21 5.52 -1.95
N THR A 224 18.66 6.69 -2.17
CA THR A 224 17.67 6.88 -3.24
C THR A 224 18.34 6.77 -4.61
N LEU A 225 17.59 6.36 -5.65
CA LEU A 225 18.09 6.26 -7.03
C LEU A 225 18.80 7.54 -7.49
N THR A 226 18.29 8.70 -7.09
CA THR A 226 18.92 10.01 -7.36
C THR A 226 20.23 10.20 -6.59
N GLN A 227 20.34 9.66 -5.37
CA GLN A 227 21.59 9.70 -4.60
C GLN A 227 22.64 8.78 -5.21
N LEU A 228 22.25 7.59 -5.68
CA LEU A 228 23.12 6.68 -6.41
C LEU A 228 23.66 7.35 -7.70
N ALA A 229 22.79 7.90 -8.52
CA ALA A 229 23.18 8.59 -9.75
C ALA A 229 24.14 9.77 -9.48
N ASN A 230 23.98 10.51 -8.39
CA ASN A 230 24.85 11.60 -8.00
C ASN A 230 26.19 11.11 -7.42
N GLU A 231 26.18 10.06 -6.58
CA GLU A 231 27.36 9.49 -5.93
C GLU A 231 28.34 8.90 -6.97
N TYR A 232 27.79 8.23 -8.00
CA TYR A 232 28.56 7.73 -9.14
C TYR A 232 28.82 8.79 -10.22
N LYS A 233 28.45 10.06 -10.00
CA LYS A 233 28.64 11.18 -10.95
C LYS A 233 28.10 10.89 -12.37
N ILE A 234 27.10 10.03 -12.50
CA ILE A 234 26.50 9.66 -13.79
C ILE A 234 25.91 10.90 -14.48
N SER A 235 25.25 11.76 -13.70
CA SER A 235 24.64 13.00 -14.22
C SER A 235 25.63 13.96 -14.88
N ASN A 236 26.90 13.86 -14.56
CA ASN A 236 27.95 14.73 -15.13
C ASN A 236 28.53 14.20 -16.43
N ASN A 237 28.34 12.89 -16.72
CA ASN A 237 28.92 12.19 -17.85
C ASN A 237 27.85 11.59 -18.79
N LEU A 238 26.58 11.98 -18.63
CA LEU A 238 25.47 11.54 -19.46
C LEU A 238 25.04 12.67 -20.39
N TYR A 239 25.06 12.42 -21.69
CA TYR A 239 24.69 13.38 -22.73
C TYR A 239 23.62 12.82 -23.66
N ARG A 240 22.87 13.71 -24.31
CA ARG A 240 21.82 13.37 -25.27
C ARG A 240 22.25 13.76 -26.68
N ALA A 241 22.10 12.82 -27.60
CA ALA A 241 22.31 13.08 -29.01
C ALA A 241 21.11 12.57 -29.82
N LYS A 242 20.66 13.35 -30.80
CA LYS A 242 19.59 13.00 -31.71
C LYS A 242 20.17 12.49 -33.02
N ILE A 243 19.62 11.38 -33.53
CA ILE A 243 20.02 10.76 -34.79
C ILE A 243 19.42 11.55 -35.95
N SER A 244 20.28 12.14 -36.79
CA SER A 244 19.85 12.87 -37.98
C SER A 244 19.51 11.90 -39.13
N ALA A 245 18.75 12.36 -40.11
CA ALA A 245 18.40 11.58 -41.32
C ALA A 245 19.64 11.06 -42.08
N ASN A 246 20.73 11.84 -42.08
CA ASN A 246 21.96 11.49 -42.78
C ASN A 246 22.98 10.77 -41.90
N SER A 247 22.60 10.33 -40.71
CA SER A 247 23.49 9.61 -39.79
C SER A 247 23.72 8.16 -40.25
N PRO A 248 24.96 7.68 -40.29
CA PRO A 248 25.24 6.27 -40.57
C PRO A 248 24.76 5.31 -39.50
N PHE A 249 24.25 5.82 -38.38
CA PHE A 249 23.61 5.02 -37.30
C PHE A 249 22.15 4.64 -37.61
N ALA A 250 21.49 5.39 -38.49
CA ALA A 250 20.09 5.13 -38.82
C ALA A 250 19.92 3.77 -39.53
N GLY A 251 19.02 2.93 -39.01
CA GLY A 251 18.72 1.58 -39.54
C GLY A 251 19.69 0.48 -39.11
N LYS A 252 20.75 0.78 -38.34
CA LYS A 252 21.73 -0.22 -37.90
C LYS A 252 21.48 -0.66 -36.45
N LYS A 253 21.86 -1.88 -36.10
CA LYS A 253 21.86 -2.40 -34.75
C LYS A 253 23.09 -1.93 -33.98
N LEU A 254 22.95 -1.74 -32.67
CA LEU A 254 24.04 -1.27 -31.81
C LEU A 254 25.27 -2.18 -31.83
N ARG A 255 25.09 -3.49 -31.96
CA ARG A 255 26.22 -4.45 -32.09
C ARG A 255 27.07 -4.18 -33.33
N ASP A 256 26.44 -3.75 -34.43
CA ASP A 256 27.10 -3.56 -35.73
C ASP A 256 27.87 -2.23 -35.78
N LEU A 257 27.50 -1.29 -34.91
CA LEU A 257 28.11 0.05 -34.83
C LEU A 257 29.39 0.09 -34.00
N ASN A 258 29.65 -0.92 -33.16
CA ASN A 258 30.84 -1.01 -32.29
C ASN A 258 31.18 0.29 -31.53
N ILE A 259 30.18 1.10 -31.15
CA ILE A 259 30.32 2.45 -30.59
C ILE A 259 31.25 2.44 -29.38
N THR A 260 31.04 1.49 -28.46
CA THR A 260 31.84 1.39 -27.23
C THR A 260 33.32 1.08 -27.52
N LYS A 261 33.60 0.31 -28.58
CA LYS A 261 34.98 -0.04 -28.94
C LYS A 261 35.70 1.10 -29.68
N THR A 262 34.94 1.85 -30.49
CA THR A 262 35.52 2.92 -31.33
C THR A 262 35.68 4.22 -30.56
N TYR A 263 34.69 4.63 -29.79
CA TYR A 263 34.66 5.95 -29.14
C TYR A 263 34.77 5.88 -27.61
N ASN A 264 34.85 4.70 -27.01
CA ASN A 264 34.89 4.51 -25.56
C ASN A 264 33.69 5.13 -24.81
N VAL A 265 32.51 5.10 -25.42
CA VAL A 265 31.25 5.60 -24.85
C VAL A 265 30.20 4.50 -24.85
N SER A 266 29.26 4.59 -23.96
CA SER A 266 28.18 3.59 -23.81
C SER A 266 26.81 4.21 -24.06
N VAL A 267 26.05 3.66 -25.01
CA VAL A 267 24.63 4.01 -25.17
C VAL A 267 23.83 3.28 -24.13
N VAL A 268 23.13 4.03 -23.27
CA VAL A 268 22.39 3.48 -22.12
C VAL A 268 20.89 3.43 -22.33
N GLU A 269 20.33 4.34 -23.15
CA GLU A 269 18.89 4.43 -23.40
C GLU A 269 18.61 5.02 -24.78
N VAL A 270 17.51 4.59 -25.41
CA VAL A 270 16.97 5.21 -26.62
C VAL A 270 15.53 5.69 -26.37
N LYS A 271 15.29 6.95 -26.69
CA LYS A 271 13.95 7.55 -26.68
C LYS A 271 13.43 7.66 -28.11
N ARG A 272 12.34 6.96 -28.38
CA ARG A 272 11.70 6.92 -29.70
C ARG A 272 10.35 7.64 -29.68
N TYR A 273 10.13 8.47 -30.70
CA TYR A 273 8.83 9.11 -30.92
C TYR A 273 8.02 8.24 -31.88
N SER A 274 7.01 7.53 -31.37
CA SER A 274 6.11 6.75 -32.22
C SER A 274 4.95 7.63 -32.70
N SER A 275 4.95 7.96 -34.00
CA SER A 275 3.82 8.55 -34.68
C SER A 275 2.92 7.46 -35.28
N LYS A 276 2.23 6.68 -34.44
CA LYS A 276 1.15 5.81 -34.94
C LYS A 276 -0.12 6.61 -35.09
N LYS A 277 -0.49 6.95 -36.35
CA LYS A 277 -1.83 7.35 -36.74
C LYS A 277 -2.77 6.15 -36.51
N GLY A 278 -3.60 6.22 -35.49
CA GLY A 278 -4.60 5.21 -35.19
C GLY A 278 -5.64 5.74 -34.21
N PHE A 279 -6.84 6.01 -34.73
CA PHE A 279 -8.09 6.42 -34.08
C PHE A 279 -8.12 7.76 -33.32
N PRO A 280 -9.16 8.62 -33.54
CA PRO A 280 -9.17 10.03 -33.17
C PRO A 280 -9.39 10.35 -31.66
N LEU A 281 -9.28 9.39 -30.75
CA LEU A 281 -9.47 9.59 -29.30
C LEU A 281 -8.18 9.41 -28.46
N SER A 282 -7.01 9.26 -29.08
CA SER A 282 -5.72 9.09 -28.40
C SER A 282 -4.66 10.04 -28.97
N SER A 283 -4.81 11.33 -28.71
CA SER A 283 -3.76 12.32 -28.98
C SER A 283 -2.80 12.43 -27.81
N LYS A 284 -1.97 11.39 -27.57
CA LYS A 284 -0.72 11.51 -26.82
C LYS A 284 0.34 10.68 -27.53
N SER A 285 1.32 11.36 -28.13
CA SER A 285 2.57 10.75 -28.58
C SER A 285 3.16 9.96 -27.41
N SER A 286 3.11 8.64 -27.47
CA SER A 286 3.76 7.79 -26.48
C SER A 286 5.26 7.83 -26.74
N ASN A 287 6.01 8.55 -25.91
CA ASN A 287 7.47 8.49 -25.86
C ASN A 287 7.84 7.08 -25.39
N LEU A 288 8.21 6.20 -26.30
CA LEU A 288 8.79 4.91 -25.95
C LEU A 288 10.26 5.14 -25.57
N ARG A 289 10.61 4.81 -24.33
CA ARG A 289 11.99 4.70 -23.87
C ARG A 289 12.32 3.23 -23.70
N GLU A 290 13.45 2.81 -24.24
CA GLU A 290 13.89 1.42 -24.24
C GLU A 290 15.33 1.35 -23.73
N VAL A 291 15.61 0.42 -22.80
CA VAL A 291 16.98 0.07 -22.43
C VAL A 291 17.61 -0.65 -23.59
N VAL A 292 18.76 -0.18 -24.02
CA VAL A 292 19.39 -0.68 -25.22
C VAL A 292 20.09 -2.02 -24.99
N GLY A 293 19.73 -3.01 -25.81
CA GLY A 293 20.45 -4.27 -25.99
C GLY A 293 21.35 -4.24 -27.22
N ALA A 294 22.14 -5.28 -27.42
CA ALA A 294 22.98 -5.43 -28.60
C ALA A 294 22.16 -5.45 -29.91
N GLU A 295 20.96 -5.97 -29.86
CA GLU A 295 20.03 -6.11 -30.99
C GLU A 295 19.16 -4.87 -31.23
N THR A 296 19.24 -3.84 -30.40
CA THR A 296 18.46 -2.61 -30.55
C THR A 296 18.89 -1.88 -31.82
N ALA A 297 17.97 -1.69 -32.76
CA ALA A 297 18.18 -0.90 -33.96
C ALA A 297 17.87 0.58 -33.68
N LEU A 298 18.72 1.46 -34.16
CA LEU A 298 18.57 2.90 -34.07
C LEU A 298 17.88 3.43 -35.33
N TYR A 299 16.97 4.40 -35.16
CA TYR A 299 16.23 5.00 -36.28
C TYR A 299 16.42 6.52 -36.31
N GLU A 300 16.15 7.10 -37.45
CA GLU A 300 16.11 8.54 -37.62
C GLU A 300 15.16 9.18 -36.57
N ASN A 301 15.55 10.33 -36.04
CA ASN A 301 14.87 11.07 -34.97
C ASN A 301 14.85 10.39 -33.59
N ASP A 302 15.45 9.21 -33.43
CA ASP A 302 15.67 8.66 -32.10
C ASP A 302 16.62 9.56 -31.31
N THR A 303 16.36 9.73 -30.01
CA THR A 303 17.29 10.40 -29.09
C THR A 303 18.00 9.33 -28.27
N ILE A 304 19.32 9.26 -28.40
CA ILE A 304 20.17 8.34 -27.64
C ILE A 304 20.74 9.06 -26.41
N TYR A 305 20.80 8.35 -25.30
CA TYR A 305 21.45 8.78 -24.07
C TYR A 305 22.79 8.05 -23.99
N VAL A 306 23.88 8.81 -23.95
CA VAL A 306 25.24 8.30 -24.06
C VAL A 306 26.02 8.66 -22.80
N LEU A 307 26.65 7.67 -22.19
CA LEU A 307 27.51 7.80 -21.01
C LEU A 307 28.98 7.72 -21.43
N GLY A 308 29.80 8.72 -21.09
CA GLY A 308 31.21 8.79 -21.39
C GLY A 308 31.77 10.20 -21.26
N ASP A 309 33.05 10.38 -21.59
CA ASP A 309 33.70 11.70 -21.61
C ASP A 309 33.13 12.57 -22.72
N PHE A 310 32.97 13.85 -22.45
CA PHE A 310 32.43 14.82 -23.41
C PHE A 310 33.18 14.82 -24.75
N GLU A 311 34.49 14.81 -24.73
CA GLU A 311 35.34 14.81 -25.94
C GLU A 311 35.06 13.61 -26.83
N ASN A 312 34.95 12.42 -26.26
CA ASN A 312 34.65 11.18 -26.98
C ASN A 312 33.23 11.18 -27.56
N ILE A 313 32.26 11.74 -26.83
CA ILE A 313 30.88 11.84 -27.27
C ILE A 313 30.74 12.89 -28.36
N TYR A 314 31.46 14.00 -28.23
CA TYR A 314 31.48 15.05 -29.23
C TYR A 314 32.11 14.54 -30.55
N GLN A 315 33.27 13.85 -30.49
CA GLN A 315 33.90 13.22 -31.65
C GLN A 315 32.94 12.22 -32.32
N MET A 316 32.30 11.34 -31.55
CA MET A 316 31.31 10.40 -32.08
C MET A 316 30.16 11.13 -32.80
N SER A 317 29.71 12.25 -32.24
CA SER A 317 28.60 13.00 -32.78
C SER A 317 28.93 13.70 -34.10
N GLU A 318 30.11 14.32 -34.19
CA GLU A 318 30.62 14.97 -35.39
C GLU A 318 30.85 13.96 -36.54
N GLU A 319 31.57 12.86 -36.25
CA GLU A 319 31.88 11.86 -37.28
C GLU A 319 30.65 11.10 -37.81
N ASN A 320 29.56 11.02 -37.01
CA ASN A 320 28.37 10.26 -37.38
C ASN A 320 27.11 11.11 -37.59
N ASN A 321 27.27 12.42 -37.77
CA ASN A 321 26.17 13.37 -38.02
C ASN A 321 25.02 13.25 -36.98
N LEU A 322 25.39 13.25 -35.70
CA LEU A 322 24.42 13.29 -34.60
C LEU A 322 24.27 14.72 -34.08
N ASN A 323 23.04 15.13 -33.80
CA ASN A 323 22.79 16.45 -33.23
C ASN A 323 22.85 16.37 -31.70
N MET A 324 23.91 16.93 -31.09
CA MET A 324 24.02 17.05 -29.65
C MET A 324 22.97 18.01 -29.10
N ILE A 325 22.19 17.54 -28.12
CA ILE A 325 21.12 18.33 -27.47
C ILE A 325 21.72 19.15 -26.31
N ASP A 326 22.78 18.66 -25.66
CA ASP A 326 23.33 19.21 -24.42
C ASP A 326 24.59 20.07 -24.63
N LEU A 327 24.76 20.70 -25.80
CA LEU A 327 25.92 21.54 -26.14
C LEU A 327 26.12 22.73 -25.19
N HIS A 328 25.05 23.28 -24.59
CA HIS A 328 25.13 24.45 -23.70
C HIS A 328 25.69 24.15 -22.29
N GLN A 329 26.07 22.92 -21.99
CA GLN A 329 26.73 22.57 -20.71
C GLN A 329 28.20 23.06 -20.61
N TYR A 330 28.80 23.46 -21.72
CA TYR A 330 30.22 23.90 -21.77
C TYR A 330 30.43 25.34 -21.29
N ASP A 331 29.38 26.18 -21.28
CA ASP A 331 29.45 27.61 -20.89
C ASP A 331 29.18 27.86 -19.38
N GLY A 332 29.29 26.86 -18.53
CA GLY A 332 29.22 27.04 -17.07
C GLY A 332 27.84 27.13 -16.45
N GLU A 333 26.77 27.18 -17.22
CA GLU A 333 25.38 27.08 -16.70
C GLU A 333 24.95 25.62 -16.59
N LYS A 334 24.82 25.15 -15.36
CA LYS A 334 24.32 23.81 -15.02
C LYS A 334 22.83 23.70 -15.32
N VAL A 335 22.45 23.32 -16.53
CA VAL A 335 21.08 22.86 -16.79
C VAL A 335 20.93 21.44 -16.21
N PRO A 336 20.07 21.22 -15.22
CA PRO A 336 19.97 19.90 -14.61
C PRO A 336 19.32 18.91 -15.57
N VAL A 337 20.07 17.92 -16.05
CA VAL A 337 19.58 16.69 -16.72
C VAL A 337 18.59 15.90 -15.82
N ARG A 338 18.40 16.37 -14.58
CA ARG A 338 17.62 15.76 -13.51
C ARG A 338 16.15 15.49 -13.81
N GLN A 339 15.52 16.18 -14.77
CA GLN A 339 14.07 16.07 -14.97
C GLN A 339 13.67 15.01 -16.01
N ASP A 340 14.61 14.51 -16.82
CA ASP A 340 14.28 13.61 -17.93
C ASP A 340 14.53 12.12 -17.65
N MET A 341 15.25 11.74 -16.57
CA MET A 341 15.39 10.32 -16.21
C MET A 341 14.10 9.76 -15.63
N ASN A 342 13.43 8.92 -16.40
CA ASN A 342 12.20 8.25 -15.94
C ASN A 342 12.52 6.90 -15.28
N PHE A 343 12.78 6.91 -13.97
CA PHE A 343 13.02 5.71 -13.15
C PHE A 343 11.77 4.83 -12.94
N GLN A 344 10.66 5.09 -13.62
CA GLN A 344 9.44 4.30 -13.45
C GLN A 344 9.54 2.92 -14.09
N LYS A 345 10.19 2.80 -15.25
CA LYS A 345 10.39 1.51 -15.96
C LYS A 345 11.81 0.98 -15.83
N ILE A 346 12.78 1.87 -15.74
CA ILE A 346 14.20 1.56 -15.73
C ILE A 346 14.74 1.87 -14.35
N GLY A 347 15.33 0.88 -13.70
CA GLY A 347 15.94 0.98 -12.38
C GLY A 347 17.45 1.01 -12.43
N ILE A 348 18.04 1.55 -11.38
CA ILE A 348 19.47 1.46 -11.06
C ILE A 348 19.57 0.77 -9.70
N SER A 349 20.45 -0.23 -9.60
CA SER A 349 20.71 -0.96 -8.36
C SER A 349 22.19 -1.22 -8.17
N GLU A 350 22.60 -1.47 -6.92
CA GLU A 350 23.96 -1.90 -6.60
C GLU A 350 23.99 -3.42 -6.44
N LEU A 351 25.01 -4.08 -6.98
CA LEU A 351 25.22 -5.52 -6.89
C LEU A 351 26.62 -5.79 -6.37
N VAL A 352 26.74 -6.50 -5.26
CA VAL A 352 28.04 -6.86 -4.64
C VAL A 352 28.50 -8.22 -5.17
N VAL A 353 29.69 -8.28 -5.73
CA VAL A 353 30.31 -9.51 -6.21
C VAL A 353 30.84 -10.33 -5.03
N LEU A 354 30.35 -11.57 -4.87
CA LEU A 354 30.81 -12.47 -3.81
C LEU A 354 32.18 -13.09 -4.13
N SER A 355 32.89 -13.53 -3.11
CA SER A 355 34.18 -14.21 -3.27
C SER A 355 34.07 -15.56 -3.98
N SER A 356 32.90 -16.21 -3.91
CA SER A 356 32.55 -17.45 -4.60
C SER A 356 32.15 -17.25 -6.05
N SER A 357 32.00 -16.01 -6.52
CA SER A 357 31.49 -15.70 -7.85
C SER A 357 32.45 -16.09 -8.95
N LYS A 358 31.90 -16.68 -10.01
CA LYS A 358 32.61 -16.97 -11.27
C LYS A 358 33.00 -15.70 -12.04
N LEU A 359 32.51 -14.55 -11.62
CA LEU A 359 32.81 -13.23 -12.20
C LEU A 359 34.17 -12.69 -11.72
N VAL A 360 34.69 -13.19 -10.60
CA VAL A 360 35.96 -12.72 -10.03
C VAL A 360 37.09 -12.96 -11.04
N ASN A 361 37.93 -11.92 -11.24
CA ASN A 361 39.01 -11.85 -12.22
C ASN A 361 38.62 -11.86 -13.70
N LYS A 362 37.31 -11.82 -14.02
CA LYS A 362 36.85 -11.63 -15.41
C LYS A 362 36.59 -10.16 -15.71
N PRO A 363 36.85 -9.71 -16.94
CA PRO A 363 36.46 -8.36 -17.36
C PRO A 363 34.93 -8.25 -17.44
N VAL A 364 34.37 -7.06 -17.23
CA VAL A 364 32.92 -6.81 -17.28
C VAL A 364 32.34 -7.24 -18.64
N SER A 365 33.07 -7.10 -19.74
CA SER A 365 32.63 -7.55 -21.08
C SER A 365 32.32 -9.04 -21.16
N GLU A 366 32.95 -9.86 -20.33
CA GLU A 366 32.74 -11.31 -20.27
C GLU A 366 31.70 -11.74 -19.21
N SER A 367 31.14 -10.78 -18.44
CA SER A 367 30.17 -11.08 -17.40
C SER A 367 28.87 -11.65 -17.90
N GLY A 368 28.52 -11.36 -19.15
CA GLY A 368 27.25 -11.79 -19.75
C GLY A 368 25.99 -11.03 -19.29
N PHE A 369 26.10 -10.07 -18.36
CA PHE A 369 24.92 -9.37 -17.81
C PHE A 369 24.02 -8.78 -18.88
N ARG A 370 24.58 -8.16 -19.92
CA ARG A 370 23.82 -7.56 -21.00
C ARG A 370 23.07 -8.59 -21.85
N ASN A 371 23.68 -9.73 -22.09
CA ASN A 371 23.13 -10.77 -22.97
C ASN A 371 22.16 -11.72 -22.24
N LEU A 372 22.46 -12.06 -20.98
CA LEU A 372 21.68 -13.03 -20.20
C LEU A 372 20.52 -12.37 -19.46
N TYR A 373 20.74 -11.18 -18.92
CA TYR A 373 19.76 -10.53 -18.04
C TYR A 373 19.20 -9.21 -18.61
N ASN A 374 19.65 -8.74 -19.77
CA ASN A 374 19.30 -7.42 -20.32
C ASN A 374 19.60 -6.27 -19.34
N VAL A 375 20.71 -6.36 -18.63
CA VAL A 375 21.15 -5.39 -17.62
C VAL A 375 22.51 -4.84 -17.99
N ASN A 376 22.68 -3.52 -17.92
CA ASN A 376 23.93 -2.83 -18.20
C ASN A 376 24.69 -2.58 -16.89
N ILE A 377 26.01 -2.77 -16.89
CA ILE A 377 26.90 -2.33 -15.81
C ILE A 377 27.37 -0.93 -16.17
N LEU A 378 27.00 0.07 -15.36
CA LEU A 378 27.33 1.49 -15.56
C LEU A 378 28.63 1.90 -14.88
N GLY A 379 29.04 1.18 -13.83
CA GLY A 379 30.23 1.52 -13.07
C GLY A 379 30.56 0.46 -12.03
N ILE A 380 31.77 0.55 -11.49
CA ILE A 380 32.27 -0.29 -10.41
C ILE A 380 32.70 0.62 -9.26
N LYS A 381 32.24 0.32 -8.06
CA LYS A 381 32.77 0.92 -6.83
C LYS A 381 33.67 -0.10 -6.16
N ARG A 382 34.95 0.22 -6.06
CA ARG A 382 35.98 -0.57 -5.39
C ARG A 382 36.53 0.21 -4.22
N GLN A 383 36.19 -0.23 -2.99
CA GLN A 383 36.45 0.52 -1.76
C GLN A 383 35.82 1.93 -1.84
N ASP A 384 36.60 3.02 -1.90
CA ASP A 384 36.11 4.40 -2.01
C ASP A 384 36.31 5.02 -3.41
N LYS A 385 36.75 4.22 -4.40
CA LYS A 385 36.96 4.67 -5.78
C LYS A 385 35.81 4.24 -6.67
N TYR A 386 35.32 5.17 -7.50
CA TYR A 386 34.29 4.92 -8.51
C TYR A 386 34.98 4.83 -9.89
N ILE A 387 34.82 3.68 -10.56
CA ILE A 387 35.35 3.41 -11.91
C ILE A 387 34.15 3.47 -12.85
N ILE A 388 34.10 4.50 -13.69
CA ILE A 388 32.98 4.74 -14.63
C ILE A 388 33.50 4.69 -16.07
N GLN A 389 34.79 4.97 -16.26
CA GLN A 389 35.46 4.93 -17.55
C GLN A 389 36.04 3.53 -17.80
N ASN A 390 36.03 3.08 -19.05
CA ASN A 390 36.58 1.79 -19.48
C ASN A 390 36.06 0.58 -18.67
N VAL A 391 34.84 0.68 -18.12
CA VAL A 391 34.25 -0.34 -17.23
C VAL A 391 34.23 -1.73 -17.88
N LYS A 392 34.10 -1.80 -19.22
CA LYS A 392 34.00 -3.08 -19.97
C LYS A 392 35.26 -3.94 -19.84
N ASP A 393 36.45 -3.30 -19.79
CA ASP A 393 37.76 -3.97 -19.76
C ASP A 393 38.25 -4.17 -18.31
N GLU A 394 37.59 -3.57 -17.33
CA GLU A 394 37.93 -3.67 -15.92
C GLU A 394 37.61 -5.07 -15.37
N LYS A 395 38.58 -5.68 -14.71
CA LYS A 395 38.40 -6.98 -14.04
C LYS A 395 37.66 -6.80 -12.73
N MET A 396 36.59 -7.58 -12.54
CA MET A 396 35.82 -7.59 -11.30
C MET A 396 36.56 -8.32 -10.19
N HIS A 397 36.53 -7.76 -8.98
CA HIS A 397 37.14 -8.36 -7.79
C HIS A 397 36.06 -8.70 -6.78
N SER A 398 36.39 -9.63 -5.91
CA SER A 398 35.53 -9.93 -4.74
C SER A 398 35.32 -8.67 -3.90
N GLY A 399 34.07 -8.38 -3.55
CA GLY A 399 33.69 -7.18 -2.79
C GLY A 399 33.49 -5.92 -3.64
N ASP A 400 33.73 -5.97 -4.98
CA ASP A 400 33.34 -4.87 -5.86
C ASP A 400 31.83 -4.69 -5.86
N VAL A 401 31.39 -3.44 -5.87
CA VAL A 401 29.97 -3.08 -6.01
C VAL A 401 29.74 -2.60 -7.44
N LEU A 402 29.02 -3.39 -8.20
CA LEU A 402 28.64 -3.05 -9.58
C LEU A 402 27.38 -2.17 -9.56
N LEU A 403 27.42 -1.04 -10.22
CA LEU A 403 26.25 -0.23 -10.48
C LEU A 403 25.59 -0.75 -11.76
N ILE A 404 24.41 -1.31 -11.63
CA ILE A 404 23.67 -1.94 -12.71
C ILE A 404 22.41 -1.17 -13.07
N GLN A 405 22.06 -1.15 -14.37
CA GLN A 405 20.85 -0.53 -14.91
C GLN A 405 20.09 -1.54 -15.77
N GLY A 406 18.78 -1.60 -15.59
CA GLY A 406 17.91 -2.45 -16.39
C GLY A 406 16.44 -2.16 -16.12
N GLU A 407 15.55 -2.84 -16.84
CA GLU A 407 14.15 -2.88 -16.45
C GLU A 407 14.02 -3.57 -15.09
N TRP A 408 13.09 -3.11 -14.25
CA TRP A 408 12.90 -3.65 -12.90
C TRP A 408 12.65 -5.16 -12.90
N ASP A 409 11.94 -5.68 -13.92
CA ASP A 409 11.68 -7.12 -14.05
C ASP A 409 12.96 -7.92 -14.35
N ASN A 410 13.92 -7.33 -15.04
CA ASN A 410 15.22 -7.95 -15.33
C ASN A 410 16.18 -7.85 -14.13
N LEU A 411 16.14 -6.73 -13.39
CA LEU A 411 16.87 -6.58 -12.13
C LEU A 411 16.36 -7.57 -11.07
N ALA A 412 15.05 -7.82 -11.03
CA ALA A 412 14.46 -8.80 -10.12
C ALA A 412 14.91 -10.25 -10.40
N LYS A 413 15.21 -10.60 -11.66
CA LYS A 413 15.75 -11.94 -12.00
C LYS A 413 17.13 -12.17 -11.42
N LEU A 414 17.93 -11.12 -11.24
CA LEU A 414 19.26 -11.23 -10.64
C LEU A 414 19.22 -11.57 -9.13
N GLU A 415 18.10 -11.36 -8.46
CA GLU A 415 17.93 -11.64 -7.03
C GLU A 415 17.83 -13.15 -6.72
N ASN A 416 17.56 -13.98 -7.75
CA ASN A 416 17.44 -15.44 -7.59
C ASN A 416 18.79 -16.19 -7.61
N ASP A 417 19.91 -15.50 -7.83
CA ASP A 417 21.24 -16.10 -7.99
C ASP A 417 22.16 -15.73 -6.81
N ASP A 418 21.72 -16.06 -5.60
CA ASP A 418 22.36 -15.72 -4.32
C ASP A 418 23.79 -16.29 -4.14
N SER A 419 24.25 -17.17 -5.04
CA SER A 419 25.56 -17.81 -4.95
C SER A 419 26.69 -17.00 -5.59
N GLU A 420 26.39 -16.11 -6.52
CA GLU A 420 27.36 -15.37 -7.33
C GLU A 420 27.49 -13.92 -6.87
N TRP A 421 26.38 -13.30 -6.43
CA TRP A 421 26.31 -11.90 -6.02
C TRP A 421 25.17 -11.63 -5.05
N VAL A 422 25.22 -10.48 -4.39
CA VAL A 422 24.12 -9.97 -3.55
C VAL A 422 23.64 -8.64 -4.11
N LEU A 423 22.35 -8.56 -4.43
CA LEU A 423 21.73 -7.32 -4.84
C LEU A 423 21.50 -6.43 -3.62
N VAL A 424 22.01 -5.19 -3.66
CA VAL A 424 21.85 -4.21 -2.59
C VAL A 424 20.68 -3.31 -2.94
N GLY A 425 19.58 -3.44 -2.20
CA GLY A 425 18.34 -2.68 -2.43
C GLY A 425 17.16 -3.58 -2.78
N LYS A 426 15.97 -2.99 -2.77
CA LYS A 426 14.70 -3.72 -2.94
C LYS A 426 14.25 -3.71 -4.40
N SER A 427 14.94 -4.44 -5.27
CA SER A 427 14.64 -4.48 -6.71
C SER A 427 13.29 -5.14 -7.02
N LEU A 428 12.95 -6.25 -6.35
CA LEU A 428 11.64 -6.91 -6.45
C LEU A 428 10.50 -6.01 -5.96
N GLU A 429 10.67 -5.31 -4.84
CA GLU A 429 9.68 -4.35 -4.37
C GLU A 429 9.54 -3.15 -5.31
N ASN A 430 10.63 -2.72 -5.95
CA ASN A 430 10.61 -1.62 -6.91
C ASN A 430 10.05 -2.06 -8.27
N ALA A 431 10.33 -3.27 -8.72
CA ALA A 431 9.70 -3.87 -9.90
C ALA A 431 8.16 -3.99 -9.74
N ALA A 432 7.71 -4.38 -8.54
CA ALA A 432 6.28 -4.43 -8.22
C ALA A 432 5.61 -3.04 -8.16
N LYS A 433 6.39 -1.96 -7.98
CA LYS A 433 5.91 -0.57 -7.87
C LYS A 433 5.75 0.16 -9.20
N VAL A 434 6.16 -0.42 -10.34
CA VAL A 434 5.95 0.22 -11.66
C VAL A 434 4.48 0.11 -12.05
N PRO A 435 3.71 1.22 -12.08
CA PRO A 435 2.28 1.16 -12.37
C PRO A 435 2.01 0.85 -13.85
N LEU A 436 0.93 0.12 -14.09
CA LEU A 436 0.37 -0.12 -15.44
C LEU A 436 -0.48 1.09 -15.85
N ASP A 437 0.13 2.26 -16.01
CA ASP A 437 -0.57 3.54 -16.21
C ASP A 437 -1.57 3.55 -17.37
N HIS A 438 -1.32 2.75 -18.41
CA HIS A 438 -2.21 2.60 -19.56
C HIS A 438 -3.51 1.85 -19.22
N LYS A 439 -3.55 1.08 -18.13
CA LYS A 439 -4.72 0.34 -17.64
C LYS A 439 -5.53 1.12 -16.59
N ALA A 440 -5.03 2.26 -16.11
CA ALA A 440 -5.75 3.09 -15.14
C ALA A 440 -7.19 3.46 -15.55
N PRO A 441 -7.50 3.86 -16.81
CA PRO A 441 -8.87 4.14 -17.18
C PRO A 441 -9.77 2.90 -17.17
N VAL A 442 -9.24 1.71 -17.50
CA VAL A 442 -10.00 0.45 -17.45
C VAL A 442 -10.32 0.11 -16.00
N ALA A 443 -9.34 0.18 -15.10
CA ALA A 443 -9.57 -0.05 -13.67
C ALA A 443 -10.58 0.95 -13.09
N ALA A 444 -10.51 2.23 -13.48
CA ALA A 444 -11.46 3.25 -13.06
C ALA A 444 -12.89 2.92 -13.52
N THR A 445 -13.06 2.51 -14.77
CA THR A 445 -14.38 2.15 -15.32
C THR A 445 -14.98 0.96 -14.60
N ILE A 446 -14.20 -0.11 -14.38
CA ILE A 446 -14.67 -1.31 -13.64
C ILE A 446 -15.06 -0.93 -12.21
N MET A 447 -14.24 -0.12 -11.51
CA MET A 447 -14.53 0.35 -10.16
C MET A 447 -15.82 1.18 -10.11
N ILE A 448 -16.01 2.12 -11.04
CA ILE A 448 -17.21 2.96 -11.09
C ILE A 448 -18.45 2.09 -11.33
N LEU A 449 -18.38 1.14 -12.28
CA LEU A 449 -19.49 0.22 -12.55
C LEU A 449 -19.81 -0.64 -11.33
N MET A 450 -18.79 -1.17 -10.63
CA MET A 450 -18.97 -1.92 -9.39
C MET A 450 -19.71 -1.08 -8.35
N VAL A 451 -19.27 0.15 -8.12
CA VAL A 451 -19.91 1.04 -7.14
C VAL A 451 -21.35 1.38 -7.56
N LEU A 452 -21.60 1.66 -8.82
CA LEU A 452 -22.96 1.92 -9.32
C LEU A 452 -23.88 0.70 -9.14
N CYS A 453 -23.40 -0.51 -9.47
CA CYS A 453 -24.17 -1.74 -9.22
C CYS A 453 -24.53 -1.92 -7.75
N MET A 454 -23.60 -1.61 -6.82
CA MET A 454 -23.84 -1.69 -5.39
C MET A 454 -24.81 -0.60 -4.88
N VAL A 455 -24.67 0.63 -5.37
CA VAL A 455 -25.54 1.76 -4.97
C VAL A 455 -26.98 1.55 -5.41
N PHE A 456 -27.17 1.06 -6.64
CA PHE A 456 -28.49 0.78 -7.19
C PHE A 456 -29.05 -0.60 -6.85
N ASN A 457 -28.30 -1.41 -6.06
CA ASN A 457 -28.65 -2.79 -5.68
C ASN A 457 -29.04 -3.67 -6.89
N LEU A 458 -28.32 -3.51 -8.01
CA LEU A 458 -28.61 -4.27 -9.23
C LEU A 458 -28.26 -5.76 -9.09
N LEU A 459 -27.27 -6.09 -8.25
CA LEU A 459 -26.81 -7.43 -7.94
C LEU A 459 -26.42 -7.51 -6.45
N PRO A 460 -26.40 -8.71 -5.85
CA PRO A 460 -25.85 -8.90 -4.51
C PRO A 460 -24.42 -8.37 -4.41
N MET A 461 -24.05 -7.75 -3.28
CA MET A 461 -22.73 -7.11 -3.12
C MET A 461 -21.57 -8.08 -3.41
N VAL A 462 -21.66 -9.31 -2.89
CA VAL A 462 -20.63 -10.35 -3.08
C VAL A 462 -20.44 -10.63 -4.58
N THR A 463 -21.53 -10.86 -5.30
CA THR A 463 -21.51 -11.15 -6.75
C THR A 463 -20.92 -9.97 -7.54
N THR A 464 -21.30 -8.75 -7.19
CA THR A 464 -20.79 -7.53 -7.83
C THR A 464 -19.27 -7.41 -7.69
N VAL A 465 -18.74 -7.62 -6.48
CA VAL A 465 -17.28 -7.54 -6.23
C VAL A 465 -16.54 -8.71 -6.89
N MET A 466 -17.12 -9.92 -6.91
CA MET A 466 -16.56 -11.06 -7.63
C MET A 466 -16.41 -10.77 -9.13
N ILE A 467 -17.45 -10.26 -9.77
CA ILE A 467 -17.42 -9.88 -11.18
C ILE A 467 -16.33 -8.82 -11.41
N ALA A 468 -16.29 -7.77 -10.59
CA ALA A 468 -15.31 -6.72 -10.72
C ALA A 468 -13.88 -7.24 -10.56
N SER A 469 -13.60 -8.11 -9.58
CA SER A 469 -12.28 -8.70 -9.36
C SER A 469 -11.81 -9.55 -10.54
N ILE A 470 -12.71 -10.38 -11.10
CA ILE A 470 -12.42 -11.20 -12.28
C ILE A 470 -12.16 -10.30 -13.50
N LEU A 471 -13.00 -9.29 -13.72
CA LEU A 471 -12.81 -8.34 -14.84
C LEU A 471 -11.48 -7.60 -14.72
N MET A 472 -11.04 -7.20 -13.52
CA MET A 472 -9.73 -6.57 -13.30
C MET A 472 -8.57 -7.49 -13.70
N ILE A 473 -8.67 -8.80 -13.42
CA ILE A 473 -7.65 -9.79 -13.83
C ILE A 473 -7.68 -9.98 -15.34
N LEU A 474 -8.85 -10.26 -15.93
CA LEU A 474 -9.00 -10.57 -17.36
C LEU A 474 -8.65 -9.39 -18.26
N THR A 475 -8.92 -8.16 -17.84
CA THR A 475 -8.59 -6.95 -18.62
C THR A 475 -7.10 -6.56 -18.52
N GLY A 476 -6.30 -7.30 -17.73
CA GLY A 476 -4.87 -7.07 -17.58
C GLY A 476 -4.55 -5.84 -16.71
N CYS A 477 -5.37 -5.55 -15.70
CA CYS A 477 -5.05 -4.58 -14.65
C CYS A 477 -3.98 -5.10 -13.69
N PHE A 478 -3.67 -6.40 -13.76
CA PHE A 478 -2.53 -7.05 -13.13
C PHE A 478 -1.53 -7.53 -14.19
N ARG A 479 -0.25 -7.59 -13.84
CA ARG A 479 0.80 -8.12 -14.72
C ARG A 479 0.63 -9.61 -14.99
N ASN A 480 0.24 -10.35 -13.95
CA ASN A 480 -0.05 -11.78 -13.98
C ASN A 480 -1.03 -12.12 -12.85
N VAL A 481 -1.58 -13.32 -12.87
CA VAL A 481 -2.53 -13.80 -11.85
C VAL A 481 -1.87 -13.90 -10.47
N GLU A 482 -0.58 -14.22 -10.40
CA GLU A 482 0.15 -14.30 -9.15
C GLU A 482 0.23 -12.93 -8.44
N ALA A 483 0.33 -11.84 -9.21
CA ALA A 483 0.30 -10.49 -8.65
C ALA A 483 -1.07 -10.15 -8.04
N ALA A 484 -2.17 -10.68 -8.59
CA ALA A 484 -3.49 -10.56 -8.00
C ALA A 484 -3.57 -11.34 -6.67
N TYR A 485 -3.07 -12.56 -6.62
CA TYR A 485 -3.04 -13.35 -5.38
C TYR A 485 -2.13 -12.74 -4.30
N LYS A 486 -1.01 -12.14 -4.69
CA LYS A 486 -0.12 -11.41 -3.76
C LYS A 486 -0.74 -10.14 -3.19
N SER A 487 -1.78 -9.58 -3.81
CA SER A 487 -2.51 -8.43 -3.27
C SER A 487 -3.47 -8.81 -2.14
N ILE A 488 -3.78 -10.10 -1.97
CA ILE A 488 -4.67 -10.61 -0.93
C ILE A 488 -3.91 -10.65 0.40
N ASN A 489 -4.49 -10.05 1.42
CA ASN A 489 -3.99 -10.18 2.79
C ASN A 489 -4.54 -11.48 3.41
N TRP A 490 -3.83 -12.58 3.19
CA TRP A 490 -4.22 -13.90 3.69
C TRP A 490 -4.34 -13.96 5.20
N GLU A 491 -3.51 -13.22 5.94
CA GLU A 491 -3.62 -13.14 7.40
C GLU A 491 -4.99 -12.62 7.83
N SER A 492 -5.48 -11.55 7.20
CA SER A 492 -6.82 -11.05 7.48
C SER A 492 -7.92 -12.05 7.10
N ILE A 493 -7.77 -12.76 5.97
CA ILE A 493 -8.76 -13.74 5.51
C ILE A 493 -8.87 -14.91 6.51
N PHE A 494 -7.75 -15.51 6.91
CA PHE A 494 -7.74 -16.61 7.88
C PHE A 494 -8.19 -16.15 9.26
N LEU A 495 -7.84 -14.93 9.67
CA LEU A 495 -8.33 -14.34 10.91
C LEU A 495 -9.88 -14.27 10.90
N PHE A 496 -10.48 -13.76 9.82
CA PHE A 496 -11.94 -13.69 9.69
C PHE A 496 -12.56 -15.08 9.71
N ALA A 497 -12.11 -15.96 8.82
CA ALA A 497 -12.65 -17.30 8.70
C ALA A 497 -12.59 -18.08 10.02
N GLY A 498 -11.52 -17.88 10.83
CA GLY A 498 -11.38 -18.52 12.14
C GLY A 498 -12.16 -17.86 13.27
N MET A 499 -12.45 -16.53 13.18
CA MET A 499 -13.13 -15.80 14.25
C MET A 499 -14.65 -15.80 14.12
N ILE A 500 -15.22 -15.91 12.89
CA ILE A 500 -16.69 -15.98 12.69
C ILE A 500 -17.32 -17.15 13.47
N PRO A 501 -16.76 -18.37 13.44
CA PRO A 501 -17.29 -19.47 14.24
C PRO A 501 -17.21 -19.24 15.76
N LEU A 502 -16.24 -18.45 16.25
CA LEU A 502 -16.18 -18.06 17.67
C LEU A 502 -17.40 -17.21 18.05
N SER A 503 -17.80 -16.26 17.17
CA SER A 503 -19.05 -15.50 17.34
C SER A 503 -20.26 -16.44 17.38
N LYS A 504 -20.30 -17.45 16.49
CA LYS A 504 -21.37 -18.46 16.46
C LYS A 504 -21.43 -19.29 17.73
N ALA A 505 -20.27 -19.72 18.26
CA ALA A 505 -20.19 -20.42 19.54
C ALA A 505 -20.73 -19.56 20.71
N MET A 506 -20.47 -18.23 20.70
CA MET A 506 -21.04 -17.31 21.70
C MET A 506 -22.57 -17.23 21.62
N GLU A 507 -23.14 -17.26 20.43
CA GLU A 507 -24.57 -17.26 20.20
C GLU A 507 -25.20 -18.60 20.63
N ASN A 508 -24.65 -19.72 20.14
CA ASN A 508 -25.18 -21.06 20.42
C ASN A 508 -25.22 -21.39 21.92
N THR A 509 -24.17 -21.00 22.66
CA THR A 509 -24.09 -21.26 24.11
C THR A 509 -24.80 -20.22 24.96
N GLY A 510 -25.24 -19.10 24.38
CA GLY A 510 -25.85 -17.99 25.12
C GLY A 510 -24.82 -17.11 25.87
N ALA A 511 -23.53 -17.24 25.58
CA ALA A 511 -22.48 -16.44 26.21
C ALA A 511 -22.66 -14.93 25.92
N SER A 512 -23.06 -14.57 24.68
CA SER A 512 -23.39 -13.18 24.32
C SER A 512 -24.57 -12.62 25.08
N ILE A 513 -25.62 -13.43 25.31
CA ILE A 513 -26.80 -13.06 26.11
C ILE A 513 -26.35 -12.79 27.55
N TYR A 514 -25.59 -13.72 28.15
CA TYR A 514 -25.10 -13.55 29.53
C TYR A 514 -24.28 -12.26 29.71
N ILE A 515 -23.38 -11.93 28.81
CA ILE A 515 -22.60 -10.68 28.88
C ILE A 515 -23.52 -9.47 28.77
N SER A 516 -24.45 -9.48 27.80
CA SER A 516 -25.38 -8.37 27.59
C SER A 516 -26.29 -8.11 28.80
N GLU A 517 -26.83 -9.18 29.41
CA GLU A 517 -27.61 -9.08 30.64
C GLU A 517 -26.80 -8.48 31.80
N GLN A 518 -25.54 -8.90 31.98
CA GLN A 518 -24.68 -8.29 33.01
C GLN A 518 -24.45 -6.81 32.79
N ILE A 519 -24.20 -6.41 31.52
CA ILE A 519 -24.04 -4.99 31.17
C ILE A 519 -25.33 -4.23 31.48
N VAL A 520 -26.47 -4.72 31.04
CA VAL A 520 -27.78 -4.08 31.25
C VAL A 520 -28.13 -4.03 32.75
N ASN A 521 -27.86 -5.09 33.52
CA ASN A 521 -28.13 -5.14 34.97
C ASN A 521 -27.26 -4.12 35.74
N VAL A 522 -26.01 -3.94 35.36
CA VAL A 522 -25.08 -2.96 36.01
C VAL A 522 -25.46 -1.53 35.66
N VAL A 523 -25.81 -1.27 34.40
CA VAL A 523 -26.07 0.08 33.88
C VAL A 523 -27.53 0.53 34.12
N GLY A 524 -28.46 -0.43 34.13
CA GLY A 524 -29.90 -0.18 34.24
C GLY A 524 -30.60 -0.20 32.87
N SER A 525 -31.77 -0.84 32.82
CA SER A 525 -32.55 -1.01 31.58
C SER A 525 -33.21 0.28 31.06
N GLY A 526 -33.27 1.33 31.88
CA GLY A 526 -33.93 2.60 31.52
C GLY A 526 -33.08 3.58 30.71
N ALA A 527 -31.82 3.27 30.41
CA ALA A 527 -30.91 4.19 29.77
C ALA A 527 -30.11 3.53 28.61
N PRO A 528 -30.73 3.29 27.43
CA PRO A 528 -30.06 2.66 26.29
C PRO A 528 -28.75 3.36 25.88
N ILE A 529 -28.67 4.69 26.02
CA ILE A 529 -27.47 5.47 25.70
C ILE A 529 -26.29 5.13 26.62
N LEU A 530 -26.51 4.77 27.88
CA LEU A 530 -25.44 4.36 28.79
C LEU A 530 -24.92 2.97 28.43
N VAL A 531 -25.79 2.05 28.06
CA VAL A 531 -25.40 0.71 27.57
C VAL A 531 -24.60 0.86 26.26
N LEU A 532 -25.06 1.72 25.34
CA LEU A 532 -24.33 2.08 24.13
C LEU A 532 -22.92 2.62 24.45
N ALA A 533 -22.82 3.50 25.45
CA ALA A 533 -21.55 4.05 25.88
C ALA A 533 -20.59 2.98 26.42
N VAL A 534 -21.09 2.04 27.22
CA VAL A 534 -20.30 0.93 27.74
C VAL A 534 -19.81 0.03 26.61
N VAL A 535 -20.67 -0.33 25.65
CA VAL A 535 -20.29 -1.13 24.47
C VAL A 535 -19.24 -0.40 23.65
N TYR A 536 -19.43 0.91 23.38
CA TYR A 536 -18.47 1.72 22.63
C TYR A 536 -17.10 1.77 23.32
N LEU A 537 -17.07 2.10 24.62
CA LEU A 537 -15.84 2.24 25.40
C LEU A 537 -15.10 0.91 25.56
N ALA A 538 -15.83 -0.19 25.80
CA ALA A 538 -15.25 -1.53 25.87
C ALA A 538 -14.62 -1.95 24.54
N THR A 539 -15.33 -1.74 23.42
CA THR A 539 -14.83 -1.99 22.07
C THR A 539 -13.59 -1.13 21.77
N SER A 540 -13.68 0.19 22.06
CA SER A 540 -12.57 1.14 21.84
C SER A 540 -11.34 0.83 22.70
N SER A 541 -11.52 0.31 23.90
CA SER A 541 -10.41 -0.09 24.77
C SER A 541 -9.74 -1.36 24.27
N LEU A 542 -10.51 -2.34 23.82
CA LEU A 542 -9.97 -3.62 23.34
C LEU A 542 -9.21 -3.47 22.03
N THR A 543 -9.69 -2.63 21.09
CA THR A 543 -9.06 -2.42 19.78
C THR A 543 -7.67 -1.78 19.88
N ILE A 544 -7.28 -1.18 21.02
CA ILE A 544 -5.91 -0.68 21.24
C ILE A 544 -4.89 -1.83 21.22
N PHE A 545 -5.31 -3.00 21.66
CA PHE A 545 -4.45 -4.17 21.86
C PHE A 545 -4.65 -5.26 20.80
N ILE A 546 -5.86 -5.34 20.23
CA ILE A 546 -6.27 -6.39 19.29
C ILE A 546 -6.61 -5.72 17.94
N SER A 547 -6.56 -6.47 16.84
CA SER A 547 -6.93 -5.95 15.53
C SER A 547 -8.40 -5.49 15.50
N ASN A 548 -8.67 -4.43 14.71
CA ASN A 548 -10.01 -3.86 14.53
C ASN A 548 -11.06 -4.93 14.17
N THR A 549 -10.66 -5.84 13.29
CA THR A 549 -11.47 -6.96 12.81
C THR A 549 -11.88 -7.91 13.93
N ALA A 550 -10.90 -8.42 14.68
CA ALA A 550 -11.15 -9.35 15.78
C ALA A 550 -12.02 -8.70 16.86
N THR A 551 -11.78 -7.43 17.16
CA THR A 551 -12.58 -6.66 18.11
C THR A 551 -14.03 -6.54 17.64
N ALA A 552 -14.28 -6.23 16.36
CA ALA A 552 -15.62 -6.12 15.81
C ALA A 552 -16.37 -7.46 15.85
N ILE A 553 -15.72 -8.57 15.50
CA ILE A 553 -16.34 -9.91 15.54
C ILE A 553 -16.75 -10.29 16.97
N LEU A 554 -15.93 -9.96 17.96
CA LEU A 554 -16.24 -10.27 19.35
C LEU A 554 -17.38 -9.43 19.91
N PHE A 555 -17.42 -8.13 19.58
CA PHE A 555 -18.39 -7.21 20.16
C PHE A 555 -19.70 -7.10 19.37
N ALA A 556 -19.76 -7.47 18.08
CA ALA A 556 -20.98 -7.39 17.30
C ALA A 556 -22.12 -8.25 17.88
N PRO A 557 -21.92 -9.54 18.23
CA PRO A 557 -22.99 -10.34 18.84
C PRO A 557 -23.37 -9.83 20.24
N ILE A 558 -22.44 -9.30 21.03
CA ILE A 558 -22.74 -8.73 22.35
C ILE A 558 -23.59 -7.46 22.19
N ALA A 559 -23.22 -6.58 21.26
CA ALA A 559 -23.96 -5.36 20.97
C ALA A 559 -25.38 -5.65 20.44
N MET A 560 -25.49 -6.67 19.57
CA MET A 560 -26.77 -7.14 19.05
C MET A 560 -27.69 -7.63 20.19
N GLN A 561 -27.17 -8.50 21.06
CA GLN A 561 -27.94 -9.04 22.19
C GLN A 561 -28.30 -7.96 23.24
N ALA A 562 -27.39 -6.99 23.45
CA ALA A 562 -27.70 -5.86 24.34
C ALA A 562 -28.89 -5.03 23.83
N ALA A 563 -28.95 -4.76 22.52
CA ALA A 563 -30.07 -4.07 21.91
C ALA A 563 -31.39 -4.89 22.02
N LEU A 564 -31.32 -6.19 21.76
CA LEU A 564 -32.47 -7.09 21.88
C LEU A 564 -32.98 -7.18 23.33
N THR A 565 -32.10 -7.27 24.31
CA THR A 565 -32.42 -7.29 25.73
C THR A 565 -33.13 -6.01 26.17
N LEU A 566 -32.70 -4.86 25.62
CA LEU A 566 -33.33 -3.56 25.86
C LEU A 566 -34.60 -3.32 25.04
N GLN A 567 -34.90 -4.20 24.09
CA GLN A 567 -36.02 -4.08 23.14
C GLN A 567 -35.92 -2.79 22.29
N VAL A 568 -34.72 -2.42 21.90
CA VAL A 568 -34.42 -1.24 21.06
C VAL A 568 -33.77 -1.66 19.74
N SER A 569 -33.70 -0.72 18.79
CA SER A 569 -33.05 -0.93 17.51
C SER A 569 -31.57 -1.29 17.66
N PRO A 570 -31.05 -2.35 16.99
CA PRO A 570 -29.66 -2.76 17.09
C PRO A 570 -28.68 -1.86 16.27
N TYR A 571 -29.19 -1.07 15.32
CA TYR A 571 -28.36 -0.27 14.45
C TYR A 571 -27.38 0.65 15.20
N PRO A 572 -27.79 1.49 16.16
CA PRO A 572 -26.85 2.37 16.85
C PRO A 572 -25.77 1.60 17.62
N PHE A 573 -26.10 0.45 18.20
CA PHE A 573 -25.14 -0.39 18.93
C PHE A 573 -24.10 -1.03 18.00
N LEU A 574 -24.53 -1.54 16.86
CA LEU A 574 -23.63 -2.14 15.88
C LEU A 574 -22.76 -1.09 15.20
N PHE A 575 -23.32 0.07 14.83
CA PHE A 575 -22.51 1.19 14.35
C PHE A 575 -21.49 1.66 15.39
N ALA A 576 -21.85 1.66 16.69
CA ALA A 576 -20.91 1.97 17.76
C ALA A 576 -19.72 1.00 17.79
N VAL A 577 -19.97 -0.30 17.62
CA VAL A 577 -18.92 -1.31 17.52
C VAL A 577 -18.03 -1.07 16.30
N ALA A 578 -18.59 -0.85 15.11
CA ALA A 578 -17.80 -0.63 13.89
C ALA A 578 -16.90 0.60 14.00
N VAL A 579 -17.46 1.72 14.50
CA VAL A 579 -16.71 2.97 14.69
C VAL A 579 -15.65 2.81 15.76
N ALA A 580 -15.99 2.29 16.93
CA ALA A 580 -15.06 2.12 18.04
C ALA A 580 -13.91 1.18 17.69
N ALA A 581 -14.17 0.08 16.96
CA ALA A 581 -13.15 -0.83 16.48
C ALA A 581 -12.22 -0.20 15.47
N SER A 582 -12.73 0.65 14.56
CA SER A 582 -11.96 1.24 13.47
C SER A 582 -11.17 2.49 13.86
N MET A 583 -11.62 3.23 14.90
CA MET A 583 -11.05 4.52 15.33
C MET A 583 -9.99 4.32 16.42
N CYS A 584 -8.97 3.51 16.15
CA CYS A 584 -7.86 3.28 17.08
C CYS A 584 -6.65 4.17 16.74
N TYR A 585 -6.48 5.24 17.48
CA TYR A 585 -5.44 6.25 17.26
C TYR A 585 -4.41 6.34 18.39
N ALA A 586 -4.72 5.79 19.57
CA ALA A 586 -3.86 5.90 20.75
C ALA A 586 -2.58 5.06 20.66
N SER A 587 -2.52 4.05 19.77
CA SER A 587 -1.39 3.16 19.62
C SER A 587 -0.85 3.12 18.19
N PRO A 588 0.47 3.19 17.98
CA PRO A 588 1.07 3.00 16.67
C PRO A 588 0.98 1.55 16.16
N PHE A 589 0.78 0.58 17.05
CA PHE A 589 0.80 -0.86 16.73
C PHE A 589 -0.57 -1.44 16.49
N SER A 590 -1.64 -0.70 16.80
CA SER A 590 -3.02 -1.16 16.65
C SER A 590 -3.42 -1.35 15.18
N THR A 591 -2.84 -0.57 14.28
CA THR A 591 -3.14 -0.64 12.84
C THR A 591 -1.87 -0.50 12.01
N PRO A 592 -1.75 -1.27 10.89
CA PRO A 592 -0.60 -1.14 9.98
C PRO A 592 -0.37 0.28 9.44
N PRO A 593 -1.38 1.09 9.10
CA PRO A 593 -1.22 2.49 8.74
C PRO A 593 -0.42 3.31 9.75
N ASN A 594 -0.77 3.18 11.03
CA ASN A 594 -0.09 3.89 12.10
C ASN A 594 1.39 3.47 12.22
N ALA A 595 1.67 2.16 12.12
CA ALA A 595 3.04 1.63 12.15
C ALA A 595 3.89 2.14 10.99
N LEU A 596 3.33 2.23 9.77
CA LEU A 596 4.03 2.75 8.59
C LEU A 596 4.46 4.22 8.78
N VAL A 597 3.55 5.07 9.24
CA VAL A 597 3.88 6.48 9.41
C VAL A 597 4.74 6.74 10.64
N MET A 598 4.70 5.86 11.66
CA MET A 598 5.59 5.93 12.82
C MET A 598 7.05 5.93 12.39
N SER A 599 7.42 4.96 11.56
CA SER A 599 8.80 4.82 11.07
C SER A 599 9.19 5.99 10.17
N ALA A 600 8.33 6.36 9.21
CA ALA A 600 8.60 7.41 8.24
C ALA A 600 8.64 8.82 8.84
N GLY A 601 7.80 9.08 9.85
CA GLY A 601 7.73 10.34 10.59
C GLY A 601 8.64 10.38 11.82
N GLU A 602 9.38 9.30 12.13
CA GLU A 602 10.20 9.18 13.34
C GLU A 602 9.41 9.55 14.62
N TYR A 603 8.13 9.16 14.68
CA TYR A 603 7.30 9.39 15.86
C TYR A 603 7.65 8.41 16.97
N LYS A 604 7.45 8.87 18.21
CA LYS A 604 7.54 8.05 19.41
C LYS A 604 6.15 7.52 19.78
N PHE A 605 6.09 6.43 20.52
CA PHE A 605 4.82 5.91 21.06
C PHE A 605 4.00 7.00 21.77
N MET A 606 4.68 7.85 22.57
CA MET A 606 4.04 8.92 23.33
C MET A 606 3.40 10.00 22.45
N ASP A 607 3.83 10.16 21.20
CA ASP A 607 3.22 11.11 20.26
C ASP A 607 1.82 10.64 19.84
N TYR A 608 1.65 9.31 19.66
CA TYR A 608 0.34 8.69 19.42
C TYR A 608 -0.57 8.83 20.65
N VAL A 609 -0.05 8.61 21.85
CA VAL A 609 -0.84 8.81 23.07
C VAL A 609 -1.28 10.27 23.21
N LYS A 610 -0.39 11.24 22.98
CA LYS A 610 -0.70 12.68 23.13
C LYS A 610 -1.69 13.20 22.09
N VAL A 611 -1.68 12.69 20.87
CA VAL A 611 -2.56 13.14 19.78
C VAL A 611 -3.73 12.21 19.61
N GLY A 612 -3.48 10.90 19.59
CA GLY A 612 -4.48 9.89 19.27
C GLY A 612 -5.46 9.62 20.40
N LEU A 613 -5.01 9.55 21.66
CA LEU A 613 -5.91 9.27 22.79
C LEU A 613 -6.96 10.39 23.00
N PRO A 614 -6.61 11.69 23.00
CA PRO A 614 -7.61 12.75 23.08
C PRO A 614 -8.60 12.73 21.90
N LEU A 615 -8.12 12.42 20.68
CA LEU A 615 -8.97 12.28 19.51
C LEU A 615 -9.93 11.09 19.66
N GLN A 616 -9.45 9.95 20.15
CA GLN A 616 -10.25 8.74 20.39
C GLN A 616 -11.34 9.00 21.44
N ILE A 617 -11.02 9.72 22.52
CA ILE A 617 -12.00 10.16 23.54
C ILE A 617 -13.02 11.12 22.92
N LEU A 618 -12.58 12.08 22.14
CA LEU A 618 -13.46 13.02 21.45
C LEU A 618 -14.46 12.30 20.53
N PHE A 619 -13.97 11.31 19.77
CA PHE A 619 -14.86 10.47 18.96
C PHE A 619 -15.83 9.65 19.80
N ALA A 620 -15.41 9.10 20.93
CA ALA A 620 -16.30 8.39 21.83
C ALA A 620 -17.47 9.27 22.28
N ILE A 621 -17.16 10.49 22.76
CA ILE A 621 -18.20 11.43 23.21
C ILE A 621 -19.15 11.79 22.06
N ILE A 622 -18.60 12.18 20.89
CA ILE A 622 -19.42 12.61 19.76
C ILE A 622 -20.27 11.45 19.24
N MET A 623 -19.71 10.26 19.08
CA MET A 623 -20.44 9.12 18.49
C MET A 623 -21.51 8.58 19.44
N ILE A 624 -21.27 8.51 20.75
CA ILE A 624 -22.29 8.12 21.73
C ILE A 624 -23.51 9.04 21.64
N LEU A 625 -23.32 10.33 21.37
CA LEU A 625 -24.41 11.30 21.25
C LEU A 625 -25.06 11.30 19.86
N VAL A 626 -24.26 11.13 18.81
CA VAL A 626 -24.71 11.28 17.42
C VAL A 626 -25.33 10.00 16.85
N LEU A 627 -24.83 8.81 17.23
CA LEU A 627 -25.36 7.55 16.69
C LEU A 627 -26.85 7.35 16.96
N PRO A 628 -27.38 7.62 18.17
CA PRO A 628 -28.82 7.55 18.40
C PRO A 628 -29.67 8.59 17.65
N LEU A 629 -29.03 9.71 17.24
CA LEU A 629 -29.71 10.73 16.41
C LEU A 629 -29.76 10.31 14.94
N LEU A 630 -28.73 9.63 14.44
CA LEU A 630 -28.67 9.12 13.07
C LEU A 630 -29.49 7.83 12.90
N PHE A 631 -29.46 6.99 13.91
CA PHE A 631 -30.12 5.69 13.97
C PHE A 631 -30.88 5.61 15.29
N PRO A 632 -32.18 6.00 15.34
CA PRO A 632 -32.98 5.98 16.57
C PRO A 632 -33.05 4.59 17.20
N PHE A 633 -33.17 4.56 18.54
CA PHE A 633 -33.31 3.34 19.33
C PHE A 633 -34.63 2.60 19.06
#